data_315bc5201a64d883191479aee2c0c0e7
#
_entry.id   315bc5201a64d883191479aee2c0c0e7
#
_cell.length_a   1.000
_cell.length_b   1.000
_cell.length_c   1.000
_cell.angle_alpha   90.00
_cell.angle_beta   90.00
_cell.angle_gamma   90.00
#
_symmetry.space_group_name_H-M   'P 1'
#
loop_
_entity.id
_entity.type
_entity.pdbx_description
1 polymer ?
#
loop_
_entity_poly.entity_id
_entity_poly.type
_entity_poly.pdbx_seq_one_letter_code
_entity_poly.pdbx_strand_id
1 'polypeptide(L)'
;VHLSFENMSIYTKICGINDTKSGLLCSNLGADALGFIRYEKSPRFVELDVPLKIQENLDKELDIVFVFVNPSEKEVKTVIEKFPNSIIQFHGEEPAEFCESFGKKYIKAFHAYNLRYWKNYMDLYSSAHAFLIDSGNSVQKGGTGIAFDWKLIPKTEKEKIIVAGGINSSNVSDL
;
A
#
# COMPACT_ATOMS: atom_id res chain seq x y z
N VAL A 1 32.10 24.11 -1.24
CA VAL A 1 31.31 23.13 -0.51
C VAL A 1 30.28 22.58 -1.50
N HIS A 2 30.54 21.40 -2.06
CA HIS A 2 29.58 20.69 -2.93
C HIS A 2 28.57 20.00 -2.00
N LEU A 3 27.38 20.53 -1.91
CA LEU A 3 26.23 19.79 -1.36
C LEU A 3 25.78 18.81 -2.44
N SER A 4 26.21 17.56 -2.35
CA SER A 4 25.60 16.47 -3.08
C SER A 4 24.19 16.25 -2.48
N PHE A 5 23.17 16.70 -3.16
CA PHE A 5 21.83 16.19 -2.96
C PHE A 5 21.87 14.73 -3.43
N GLU A 6 22.01 13.79 -2.50
CA GLU A 6 21.73 12.41 -2.78
C GLU A 6 20.29 12.37 -3.30
N ASN A 7 20.09 11.80 -4.50
CA ASN A 7 18.79 11.57 -5.10
C ASN A 7 18.00 10.62 -4.19
N MET A 8 17.25 11.16 -3.25
CA MET A 8 16.22 10.40 -2.53
C MET A 8 15.08 10.17 -3.53
N SER A 9 15.13 9.05 -4.23
CA SER A 9 14.01 8.63 -5.07
C SER A 9 12.82 8.31 -4.19
N ILE A 10 11.69 8.96 -4.45
CA ILE A 10 10.43 8.67 -3.76
C ILE A 10 9.93 7.31 -4.26
N TYR A 11 9.70 6.37 -3.33
CA TYR A 11 9.09 5.08 -3.66
C TYR A 11 7.61 5.26 -4.00
N THR A 12 7.24 4.91 -5.22
CA THR A 12 5.91 5.14 -5.78
C THR A 12 5.14 3.84 -5.99
N LYS A 13 4.01 3.68 -5.29
CA LYS A 13 3.10 2.55 -5.45
C LYS A 13 1.81 2.98 -6.16
N ILE A 14 1.46 2.33 -7.28
CA ILE A 14 0.18 2.52 -7.97
C ILE A 14 -0.79 1.42 -7.55
N CYS A 15 -1.91 1.81 -6.93
CA CYS A 15 -2.83 0.88 -6.28
C CYS A 15 -4.18 0.76 -6.99
N GLY A 16 -4.71 -0.46 -7.07
CA GLY A 16 -6.00 -0.76 -7.69
C GLY A 16 -5.88 -1.09 -9.16
N ILE A 17 -4.75 -1.67 -9.55
CA ILE A 17 -4.54 -2.24 -10.88
C ILE A 17 -5.49 -3.42 -11.07
N ASN A 18 -6.29 -3.40 -12.12
CA ASN A 18 -7.29 -4.43 -12.42
C ASN A 18 -7.23 -4.96 -13.85
N ASP A 19 -6.28 -4.50 -14.67
CA ASP A 19 -6.00 -5.03 -16.00
C ASP A 19 -4.50 -5.05 -16.31
N THR A 20 -4.09 -5.94 -17.20
CA THR A 20 -2.69 -6.15 -17.58
C THR A 20 -2.07 -4.92 -18.24
N LYS A 21 -2.81 -4.24 -19.12
CA LYS A 21 -2.31 -3.08 -19.85
C LYS A 21 -1.95 -1.93 -18.92
N SER A 22 -2.84 -1.61 -17.97
CA SER A 22 -2.59 -0.58 -16.96
C SER A 22 -1.41 -0.93 -16.07
N GLY A 23 -1.28 -2.20 -15.65
CA GLY A 23 -0.15 -2.66 -14.84
C GLY A 23 1.19 -2.50 -15.54
N LEU A 24 1.31 -2.95 -16.79
CA LEU A 24 2.54 -2.80 -17.58
C LEU A 24 2.85 -1.33 -17.89
N LEU A 25 1.82 -0.51 -18.16
CA LEU A 25 2.01 0.93 -18.35
C LEU A 25 2.59 1.61 -17.10
N CYS A 26 2.05 1.31 -15.91
CA CYS A 26 2.57 1.86 -14.65
C CYS A 26 4.03 1.44 -14.41
N SER A 27 4.38 0.18 -14.68
CA SER A 27 5.75 -0.31 -14.62
C SER A 27 6.67 0.49 -15.55
N ASN A 28 6.28 0.65 -16.82
CA ASN A 28 7.07 1.38 -17.84
C ASN A 28 7.24 2.87 -17.49
N LEU A 29 6.27 3.47 -16.80
CA LEU A 29 6.33 4.85 -16.34
C LEU A 29 7.12 5.03 -15.03
N GLY A 30 7.70 3.97 -14.47
CA GLY A 30 8.62 4.06 -13.35
C GLY A 30 8.01 3.78 -11.99
N ALA A 31 6.81 3.19 -11.90
CA ALA A 31 6.29 2.72 -10.62
C ALA A 31 7.26 1.71 -9.98
N ASP A 32 7.42 1.77 -8.66
CA ASP A 32 8.23 0.83 -7.86
C ASP A 32 7.38 -0.34 -7.34
N ALA A 33 6.07 -0.14 -7.21
CA ALA A 33 5.13 -1.17 -6.78
C ALA A 33 3.77 -1.08 -7.46
N LEU A 34 3.13 -2.24 -7.64
CA LEU A 34 1.74 -2.36 -8.10
C LEU A 34 0.87 -2.98 -7.01
N GLY A 35 -0.27 -2.33 -6.71
CA GLY A 35 -1.24 -2.77 -5.72
C GLY A 35 -2.46 -3.43 -6.37
N PHE A 36 -2.81 -4.64 -5.92
CA PHE A 36 -3.92 -5.46 -6.39
C PHE A 36 -4.93 -5.67 -5.27
N ILE A 37 -6.18 -5.25 -5.47
CA ILE A 37 -7.20 -5.31 -4.43
C ILE A 37 -7.87 -6.68 -4.42
N ARG A 38 -7.77 -7.39 -3.27
CA ARG A 38 -8.39 -8.68 -2.98
C ARG A 38 -9.57 -8.56 -2.01
N TYR A 39 -10.38 -7.54 -2.20
CA TYR A 39 -11.61 -7.28 -1.46
C TYR A 39 -12.78 -7.27 -2.43
N GLU A 40 -13.60 -8.32 -2.44
CA GLU A 40 -14.66 -8.56 -3.45
C GLU A 40 -15.69 -7.43 -3.55
N LYS A 41 -15.92 -6.68 -2.46
CA LYS A 41 -16.83 -5.53 -2.46
C LYS A 41 -16.25 -4.27 -3.10
N SER A 42 -14.97 -4.30 -3.47
CA SER A 42 -14.33 -3.19 -4.16
C SER A 42 -14.62 -3.22 -5.66
N PRO A 43 -14.96 -2.10 -6.29
CA PRO A 43 -15.09 -2.03 -7.76
C PRO A 43 -13.74 -2.25 -8.48
N ARG A 44 -12.63 -2.23 -7.75
CA ARG A 44 -11.28 -2.51 -8.25
C ARG A 44 -10.77 -3.89 -7.81
N PHE A 45 -11.67 -4.79 -7.41
CA PHE A 45 -11.30 -6.19 -7.13
C PHE A 45 -10.69 -6.82 -8.38
N VAL A 46 -9.68 -7.66 -8.20
CA VAL A 46 -9.00 -8.35 -9.29
C VAL A 46 -8.72 -9.80 -8.94
N GLU A 47 -8.92 -10.70 -9.90
CA GLU A 47 -8.54 -12.11 -9.78
C GLU A 47 -7.02 -12.30 -9.95
N LEU A 48 -6.48 -13.42 -9.46
CA LEU A 48 -5.03 -13.64 -9.42
C LEU A 48 -4.39 -13.90 -10.80
N ASP A 49 -5.18 -14.12 -11.84
CA ASP A 49 -4.69 -14.27 -13.21
C ASP A 49 -4.15 -12.95 -13.79
N VAL A 50 -4.71 -11.80 -13.38
CA VAL A 50 -4.24 -10.49 -13.84
C VAL A 50 -2.83 -10.17 -13.29
N PRO A 51 -2.56 -10.20 -11.97
CA PRO A 51 -1.21 -9.99 -11.47
C PRO A 51 -0.21 -11.05 -11.95
N LEU A 52 -0.62 -12.30 -12.20
CA LEU A 52 0.25 -13.32 -12.82
C LEU A 52 0.68 -12.91 -14.22
N LYS A 53 -0.27 -12.54 -15.09
CA LYS A 53 0.02 -12.08 -16.45
C LYS A 53 0.91 -10.83 -16.47
N ILE A 54 0.72 -9.93 -15.50
CA ILE A 54 1.59 -8.75 -15.36
C ILE A 54 3.01 -9.22 -15.01
N GLN A 55 3.17 -10.03 -13.96
CA GLN A 55 4.48 -10.49 -13.49
C GLN A 55 5.27 -11.22 -14.59
N GLU A 56 4.61 -12.04 -15.41
CA GLU A 56 5.21 -12.76 -16.53
C GLU A 56 5.73 -11.83 -17.66
N ASN A 57 5.21 -10.62 -17.75
CA ASN A 57 5.53 -9.65 -18.81
C ASN A 57 6.22 -8.39 -18.30
N LEU A 58 6.72 -8.40 -17.06
CA LEU A 58 7.52 -7.29 -16.52
C LEU A 58 8.95 -7.36 -17.05
N ASP A 59 9.44 -6.23 -17.55
CA ASP A 59 10.83 -6.08 -17.99
C ASP A 59 11.79 -5.76 -16.83
N LYS A 60 11.25 -5.46 -15.64
CA LYS A 60 12.02 -5.13 -14.43
C LYS A 60 11.35 -5.69 -13.18
N GLU A 61 12.13 -5.90 -12.13
CA GLU A 61 11.59 -6.20 -10.80
C GLU A 61 10.86 -4.98 -10.23
N LEU A 62 9.68 -5.22 -9.67
CA LEU A 62 8.91 -4.27 -8.88
C LEU A 62 8.11 -5.01 -7.81
N ASP A 63 7.74 -4.32 -6.75
CA ASP A 63 6.98 -4.94 -5.67
C ASP A 63 5.53 -5.21 -6.07
N ILE A 64 5.08 -6.43 -5.83
CA ILE A 64 3.68 -6.84 -5.97
C ILE A 64 3.02 -6.75 -4.59
N VAL A 65 2.00 -5.90 -4.45
CA VAL A 65 1.31 -5.66 -3.18
C VAL A 65 -0.14 -6.11 -3.28
N PHE A 66 -0.56 -7.05 -2.44
CA PHE A 66 -1.95 -7.47 -2.36
C PHE A 66 -2.66 -6.79 -1.19
N VAL A 67 -3.77 -6.11 -1.50
CA VAL A 67 -4.54 -5.32 -0.54
C VAL A 67 -5.77 -6.10 -0.10
N PHE A 68 -5.86 -6.34 1.19
CA PHE A 68 -6.96 -7.04 1.83
C PHE A 68 -7.72 -6.13 2.81
N VAL A 69 -8.99 -6.45 3.03
CA VAL A 69 -9.84 -5.85 4.06
C VAL A 69 -10.52 -6.97 4.84
N ASN A 70 -10.06 -7.25 6.06
CA ASN A 70 -10.52 -8.31 6.94
C ASN A 70 -10.61 -9.69 6.24
N PRO A 71 -9.53 -10.17 5.62
CA PRO A 71 -9.52 -11.44 4.91
C PRO A 71 -9.57 -12.62 5.88
N SER A 72 -9.99 -13.77 5.36
CA SER A 72 -9.72 -15.05 6.01
C SER A 72 -8.24 -15.45 5.84
N GLU A 73 -7.75 -16.30 6.75
CA GLU A 73 -6.39 -16.85 6.66
C GLU A 73 -6.15 -17.59 5.33
N LYS A 74 -7.18 -18.30 4.83
CA LYS A 74 -7.12 -19.04 3.56
C LYS A 74 -6.89 -18.10 2.36
N GLU A 75 -7.55 -16.95 2.32
CA GLU A 75 -7.38 -15.99 1.24
C GLU A 75 -5.96 -15.46 1.18
N VAL A 76 -5.39 -15.09 2.34
CA VAL A 76 -4.00 -14.60 2.42
C VAL A 76 -3.02 -15.70 2.02
N LYS A 77 -3.17 -16.93 2.54
CA LYS A 77 -2.31 -18.09 2.19
C LYS A 77 -2.35 -18.39 0.70
N THR A 78 -3.53 -18.38 0.07
CA THR A 78 -3.68 -18.60 -1.38
C THR A 78 -2.85 -17.59 -2.21
N VAL A 79 -2.81 -16.34 -1.77
CA VAL A 79 -1.98 -15.32 -2.43
C VAL A 79 -0.50 -15.58 -2.20
N ILE A 80 -0.09 -15.87 -0.96
CA ILE A 80 1.31 -16.14 -0.61
C ILE A 80 1.88 -17.35 -1.37
N GLU A 81 1.07 -18.41 -1.55
CA GLU A 81 1.47 -19.61 -2.30
C GLU A 81 1.77 -19.29 -3.78
N LYS A 82 0.95 -18.43 -4.40
CA LYS A 82 1.13 -18.03 -5.80
C LYS A 82 2.16 -16.92 -6.00
N PHE A 83 2.31 -16.04 -5.01
CA PHE A 83 3.19 -14.87 -5.05
C PHE A 83 4.08 -14.84 -3.79
N PRO A 84 5.08 -15.74 -3.68
CA PRO A 84 5.86 -15.90 -2.45
C PRO A 84 6.68 -14.66 -2.06
N ASN A 85 6.99 -13.78 -3.01
CA ASN A 85 7.74 -12.53 -2.78
C ASN A 85 6.85 -11.30 -2.64
N SER A 86 5.51 -11.46 -2.63
CA SER A 86 4.60 -10.32 -2.51
C SER A 86 4.60 -9.72 -1.10
N ILE A 87 4.22 -8.44 -1.05
CA ILE A 87 3.93 -7.72 0.18
C ILE A 87 2.43 -7.77 0.43
N ILE A 88 2.02 -8.03 1.67
CA ILE A 88 0.61 -8.05 2.04
C ILE A 88 0.24 -6.69 2.66
N GLN A 89 -0.78 -6.04 2.16
CA GLN A 89 -1.32 -4.81 2.75
C GLN A 89 -2.65 -5.10 3.43
N PHE A 90 -2.69 -4.99 4.75
CA PHE A 90 -3.90 -5.10 5.56
C PHE A 90 -4.54 -3.73 5.72
N HIS A 91 -5.72 -3.56 5.13
CA HIS A 91 -6.42 -2.27 5.03
C HIS A 91 -7.72 -2.23 5.85
N GLY A 92 -8.00 -3.30 6.59
CA GLY A 92 -9.14 -3.42 7.49
C GLY A 92 -8.75 -3.25 8.96
N GLU A 93 -9.44 -4.00 9.82
CA GLU A 93 -9.24 -3.99 11.28
C GLU A 93 -8.58 -5.29 11.76
N GLU A 94 -7.72 -5.86 10.89
CA GLU A 94 -7.00 -7.08 11.21
C GLU A 94 -6.11 -6.87 12.43
N PRO A 95 -6.19 -7.73 13.48
CA PRO A 95 -5.33 -7.62 14.66
C PRO A 95 -3.86 -7.91 14.33
N ALA A 96 -2.94 -7.40 15.14
CA ALA A 96 -1.50 -7.52 14.90
C ALA A 96 -1.06 -8.98 14.78
N GLU A 97 -1.54 -9.84 15.66
CA GLU A 97 -1.23 -11.28 15.67
C GLU A 97 -1.64 -11.96 14.36
N PHE A 98 -2.76 -11.54 13.77
CA PHE A 98 -3.19 -12.04 12.47
C PHE A 98 -2.23 -11.59 11.37
N CYS A 99 -1.86 -10.30 11.35
CA CYS A 99 -0.94 -9.77 10.34
C CYS A 99 0.44 -10.45 10.39
N GLU A 100 0.93 -10.75 11.58
CA GLU A 100 2.23 -11.38 11.84
C GLU A 100 2.25 -12.88 11.51
N SER A 101 1.10 -13.56 11.65
CA SER A 101 1.00 -15.03 11.56
C SER A 101 1.48 -15.62 10.24
N PHE A 102 1.56 -14.80 9.19
CA PHE A 102 1.98 -15.25 7.86
C PHE A 102 3.50 -15.21 7.64
N GLY A 103 4.28 -14.59 8.54
CA GLY A 103 5.75 -14.47 8.41
C GLY A 103 6.19 -13.71 7.15
N LYS A 104 5.36 -12.78 6.65
CA LYS A 104 5.60 -11.98 5.44
C LYS A 104 5.79 -10.51 5.78
N LYS A 105 6.50 -9.78 4.90
CA LYS A 105 6.47 -8.33 4.94
C LYS A 105 5.03 -7.86 4.76
N TYR A 106 4.56 -7.00 5.65
CA TYR A 106 3.23 -6.44 5.51
C TYR A 106 3.21 -4.93 5.75
N ILE A 107 2.26 -4.29 5.07
CA ILE A 107 1.90 -2.88 5.25
C ILE A 107 0.60 -2.84 6.04
N LYS A 108 0.55 -2.08 7.13
CA LYS A 108 -0.71 -1.84 7.84
C LYS A 108 -1.28 -0.48 7.48
N ALA A 109 -2.53 -0.46 7.00
CA ALA A 109 -3.22 0.80 6.70
C ALA A 109 -3.78 1.44 7.97
N PHE A 110 -3.72 2.77 8.01
CA PHE A 110 -4.17 3.61 9.10
C PHE A 110 -4.90 4.83 8.55
N HIS A 111 -6.04 5.17 9.12
CA HIS A 111 -6.81 6.32 8.66
C HIS A 111 -6.31 7.63 9.27
N ALA A 112 -6.13 8.66 8.43
CA ALA A 112 -5.61 9.97 8.82
C ALA A 112 -6.40 10.63 9.96
N TYR A 113 -7.72 10.41 10.07
CA TYR A 113 -8.52 10.96 11.17
C TYR A 113 -8.15 10.39 12.56
N ASN A 114 -7.38 9.29 12.60
CA ASN A 114 -6.90 8.65 13.83
C ASN A 114 -5.44 9.00 14.17
N LEU A 115 -4.79 9.94 13.46
CA LEU A 115 -3.37 10.28 13.64
C LEU A 115 -2.98 10.64 15.08
N ARG A 116 -3.92 11.10 15.91
CA ARG A 116 -3.70 11.33 17.34
C ARG A 116 -3.27 10.06 18.12
N TYR A 117 -3.58 8.87 17.60
CA TYR A 117 -3.22 7.58 18.18
C TYR A 117 -2.03 6.91 17.49
N TRP A 118 -1.31 7.65 16.65
CA TRP A 118 -0.23 7.13 15.80
C TRP A 118 0.77 6.28 16.56
N LYS A 119 1.29 6.80 17.70
CA LYS A 119 2.30 6.08 18.50
C LYS A 119 1.78 4.72 19.00
N ASN A 120 0.59 4.71 19.58
CA ASN A 120 -0.01 3.47 20.08
C ASN A 120 -0.23 2.45 18.95
N TYR A 121 -0.55 2.95 17.75
CA TYR A 121 -0.78 2.12 16.57
C TYR A 121 0.54 1.50 16.08
N MET A 122 1.61 2.27 16.01
CA MET A 122 2.93 1.77 15.68
C MET A 122 3.44 0.75 16.70
N ASP A 123 3.26 1.01 17.97
CA ASP A 123 3.65 0.08 19.04
C ASP A 123 2.89 -1.25 18.90
N LEU A 124 1.58 -1.19 18.60
CA LEU A 124 0.73 -2.37 18.40
C LEU A 124 1.13 -3.21 17.19
N TYR A 125 1.51 -2.58 16.08
CA TYR A 125 1.91 -3.25 14.84
C TYR A 125 3.42 -3.12 14.60
N SER A 126 4.23 -3.28 15.66
CA SER A 126 5.69 -3.04 15.63
C SER A 126 6.45 -3.89 14.60
N SER A 127 5.90 -5.05 14.21
CA SER A 127 6.41 -5.93 13.16
C SER A 127 6.07 -5.48 11.73
N ALA A 128 5.22 -4.44 11.55
CA ALA A 128 4.88 -3.92 10.23
C ALA A 128 6.12 -3.40 9.50
N HIS A 129 6.25 -3.77 8.23
CA HIS A 129 7.31 -3.26 7.37
C HIS A 129 7.11 -1.77 7.06
N ALA A 130 5.85 -1.36 6.84
CA ALA A 130 5.47 0.03 6.64
C ALA A 130 4.02 0.29 7.09
N PHE A 131 3.69 1.57 7.26
CA PHE A 131 2.35 2.05 7.59
C PHE A 131 1.82 2.91 6.46
N LEU A 132 0.64 2.60 5.95
CA LEU A 132 -0.03 3.41 4.94
C LEU A 132 -1.06 4.31 5.60
N ILE A 133 -0.86 5.64 5.52
CA ILE A 133 -1.82 6.64 6.01
C ILE A 133 -2.76 6.99 4.85
N ASP A 134 -4.04 6.60 4.98
CA ASP A 134 -5.08 6.89 3.99
C ASP A 134 -5.98 8.03 4.45
N SER A 135 -6.33 8.93 3.54
CA SER A 135 -7.25 10.04 3.77
C SER A 135 -8.70 9.62 4.09
N GLY A 136 -9.05 8.34 3.99
CA GLY A 136 -10.40 7.82 4.24
C GLY A 136 -11.06 8.41 5.49
N ASN A 137 -12.34 8.69 5.43
CA ASN A 137 -13.14 9.17 6.55
C ASN A 137 -13.86 8.01 7.27
N SER A 138 -14.46 8.29 8.43
CA SER A 138 -15.19 7.31 9.25
C SER A 138 -16.39 6.65 8.55
N VAL A 139 -16.86 7.21 7.43
CA VAL A 139 -18.02 6.74 6.66
C VAL A 139 -17.59 5.99 5.39
N GLN A 140 -16.50 6.43 4.73
CA GLN A 140 -15.96 5.79 3.53
C GLN A 140 -14.52 5.33 3.76
N LYS A 141 -14.29 4.02 3.74
CA LYS A 141 -12.96 3.40 3.87
C LYS A 141 -12.17 3.56 2.57
N GLY A 142 -11.53 4.73 2.39
CA GLY A 142 -10.66 5.03 1.24
C GLY A 142 -11.41 5.47 -0.04
N GLY A 143 -10.66 5.96 -1.02
CA GLY A 143 -11.18 6.27 -2.36
C GLY A 143 -12.03 7.56 -2.48
N THR A 144 -12.02 8.44 -1.46
CA THR A 144 -12.79 9.70 -1.48
C THR A 144 -12.23 10.75 -2.43
N GLY A 145 -10.97 10.59 -2.89
CA GLY A 145 -10.28 11.57 -3.73
C GLY A 145 -9.89 12.88 -3.03
N ILE A 146 -10.13 13.00 -1.72
CA ILE A 146 -9.82 14.18 -0.92
C ILE A 146 -8.55 13.91 -0.11
N ALA A 147 -7.52 14.75 -0.25
CA ALA A 147 -6.33 14.70 0.57
C ALA A 147 -6.62 15.17 2.00
N PHE A 148 -5.96 14.58 2.99
CA PHE A 148 -5.92 15.13 4.35
C PHE A 148 -4.78 16.15 4.48
N ASP A 149 -4.73 16.89 5.60
CA ASP A 149 -3.62 17.81 5.87
C ASP A 149 -2.32 17.02 6.15
N TRP A 150 -1.42 16.97 5.17
CA TRP A 150 -0.14 16.24 5.25
C TRP A 150 0.82 16.79 6.31
N LYS A 151 0.60 18.01 6.82
CA LYS A 151 1.36 18.54 7.96
C LYS A 151 1.12 17.76 9.26
N LEU A 152 0.04 16.98 9.30
CA LEU A 152 -0.28 16.08 10.42
C LEU A 152 0.52 14.77 10.38
N ILE A 153 1.23 14.48 9.29
CA ILE A 153 2.05 13.26 9.16
C ILE A 153 3.16 13.31 10.22
N PRO A 154 3.34 12.23 10.99
CA PRO A 154 4.40 12.14 11.98
C PRO A 154 5.78 12.37 11.34
N LYS A 155 6.62 13.18 11.99
CA LYS A 155 7.98 13.49 11.50
C LYS A 155 9.01 12.43 11.88
N THR A 156 8.64 11.51 12.78
CA THR A 156 9.44 10.36 13.19
C THR A 156 9.14 9.15 12.30
N GLU A 157 10.16 8.33 12.04
CA GLU A 157 10.03 7.08 11.26
C GLU A 157 9.43 7.27 9.86
N LYS A 158 9.79 8.37 9.21
CA LYS A 158 9.28 8.73 7.87
C LYS A 158 9.53 7.64 6.83
N GLU A 159 10.61 6.90 6.96
CA GLU A 159 11.00 5.80 6.08
C GLU A 159 10.01 4.63 6.10
N LYS A 160 9.16 4.55 7.14
CA LYS A 160 8.10 3.55 7.26
C LYS A 160 6.73 4.07 6.85
N ILE A 161 6.60 5.35 6.47
CA ILE A 161 5.30 5.97 6.18
C ILE A 161 5.04 6.01 4.68
N ILE A 162 3.92 5.46 4.27
CA ILE A 162 3.37 5.57 2.92
C ILE A 162 2.14 6.49 3.00
N VAL A 163 2.13 7.57 2.22
CA VAL A 163 0.99 8.47 2.14
C VAL A 163 0.06 8.04 1.01
N ALA A 164 -1.24 7.99 1.29
CA ALA A 164 -2.25 7.63 0.32
C ALA A 164 -3.53 8.48 0.48
N GLY A 165 -4.40 8.39 -0.53
CA GLY A 165 -5.68 9.11 -0.56
C GLY A 165 -5.56 10.55 -1.04
N GLY A 166 -6.27 10.86 -2.13
CA GLY A 166 -6.38 12.20 -2.69
C GLY A 166 -5.13 12.76 -3.38
N ILE A 167 -4.07 11.97 -3.53
CA ILE A 167 -2.86 12.39 -4.25
C ILE A 167 -3.18 12.51 -5.75
N ASN A 168 -2.77 13.62 -6.36
CA ASN A 168 -2.95 13.89 -7.77
C ASN A 168 -1.85 14.86 -8.29
N SER A 169 -1.85 15.15 -9.58
CA SER A 169 -0.83 15.98 -10.22
C SER A 169 -0.76 17.43 -9.73
N SER A 170 -1.82 17.93 -9.09
CA SER A 170 -1.85 19.31 -8.57
C SER A 170 -1.32 19.43 -7.14
N ASN A 171 -1.18 18.34 -6.40
CA ASN A 171 -0.80 18.38 -4.99
C ASN A 171 0.40 17.46 -4.63
N VAL A 172 0.82 16.57 -5.51
CA VAL A 172 1.91 15.64 -5.23
C VAL A 172 3.25 16.31 -4.91
N SER A 173 3.47 17.53 -5.41
CA SER A 173 4.67 18.33 -5.11
C SER A 173 4.72 18.88 -3.67
N ASP A 174 3.63 18.80 -2.93
CA ASP A 174 3.54 19.29 -1.54
C ASP A 174 3.85 18.18 -0.51
N LEU A 175 4.06 16.91 -0.97
CA LEU A 175 4.50 15.78 -0.18
C LEU A 175 6.00 15.79 0.06
#